data_4c4e731f4e6c650323a1fe236b9c7aae
#
_entry.id   4c4e731f4e6c650323a1fe236b9c7aae
#
_cell.length_a   1.000
_cell.length_b   1.000
_cell.length_c   1.000
_cell.angle_alpha   90.00
_cell.angle_beta   90.00
_cell.angle_gamma   90.00
#
_symmetry.space_group_name_H-M   'P 1'
#
loop_
_entity.id
_entity.type
_entity.pdbx_description
1 polymer ?
#
loop_
_entity_poly.entity_id
_entity_poly.type
_entity_poly.pdbx_seq_one_letter_code
_entity_poly.pdbx_strand_id
1 'polypeptide(L)'
;MWDNTLPKNRFLRFCVLMAHRCGRHNVAMQSAALAFYLLFMIFPFLIFISALLGLLDLNITGMMTVLSDFLPEEVADLLRMYFTYVTDNPSPQLMVFGLVFSIYFPMRATNSLMAAVRTAYHLGPPKGFITQWIKVLLYTVTLIVTIALTLSLMTFGERALWYTVEHFRLPEFLADLWVTLRFPVAGAVSFLALFLLYALAQDTIQPLKNICPGVLFSLAAWMAFSWLYSYYANHFSHYSVLYGSIGAVIVVLIWLNLSAFTLILGAEMNGVLISMRKDRLEQNVNAPKT
;
A
#
# COMPACT_ATOMS: atom_id res chain seq x y z
N MET A 1 -10.02 33.02 6.97
CA MET A 1 -10.00 33.71 8.27
C MET A 1 -8.76 33.36 9.14
N TRP A 2 -7.77 32.64 8.63
CA TRP A 2 -6.57 32.17 9.37
C TRP A 2 -5.26 32.78 8.86
N ASP A 3 -5.30 33.72 7.92
CA ASP A 3 -4.12 34.21 7.19
C ASP A 3 -3.14 35.06 8.05
N ASN A 4 -3.62 35.67 9.13
CA ASN A 4 -2.79 36.54 9.99
C ASN A 4 -2.05 35.83 11.15
N THR A 5 -2.31 34.53 11.37
CA THR A 5 -1.69 33.76 12.47
C THR A 5 -0.64 32.76 12.00
N LEU A 6 -0.44 32.61 10.68
CA LEU A 6 0.51 31.66 10.14
C LEU A 6 1.97 32.15 10.32
N PRO A 7 2.90 31.28 10.73
CA PRO A 7 4.29 31.64 10.86
C PRO A 7 4.91 32.16 9.56
N LYS A 8 5.73 33.19 9.63
CA LYS A 8 6.50 33.72 8.47
C LYS A 8 7.52 32.71 7.95
N ASN A 9 8.02 31.82 8.82
CA ASN A 9 8.94 30.76 8.42
C ASN A 9 8.22 29.72 7.59
N ARG A 10 8.70 29.46 6.37
CA ARG A 10 8.10 28.55 5.39
C ARG A 10 7.95 27.11 5.92
N PHE A 11 8.96 26.62 6.66
CA PHE A 11 8.91 25.27 7.23
C PHE A 11 7.86 25.17 8.34
N LEU A 12 7.84 26.13 9.27
CA LEU A 12 6.83 26.18 10.32
C LEU A 12 5.42 26.32 9.75
N ARG A 13 5.23 27.16 8.73
CA ARG A 13 3.95 27.28 8.01
C ARG A 13 3.52 25.95 7.41
N PHE A 14 4.44 25.22 6.77
CA PHE A 14 4.17 23.89 6.23
C PHE A 14 3.71 22.91 7.33
N CYS A 15 4.45 22.82 8.45
CA CYS A 15 4.11 21.92 9.56
C CYS A 15 2.75 22.26 10.19
N VAL A 16 2.44 23.54 10.41
CA VAL A 16 1.15 23.98 10.96
C VAL A 16 0.00 23.63 10.00
N LEU A 17 0.18 23.91 8.70
CA LEU A 17 -0.83 23.56 7.69
C LEU A 17 -1.03 22.06 7.61
N MET A 18 0.03 21.29 7.67
CA MET A 18 -0.03 19.82 7.63
C MET A 18 -0.80 19.26 8.83
N ALA A 19 -0.44 19.67 10.05
CA ALA A 19 -1.12 19.25 11.27
C ALA A 19 -2.60 19.62 11.27
N HIS A 20 -2.92 20.86 10.89
CA HIS A 20 -4.31 21.34 10.80
C HIS A 20 -5.13 20.55 9.77
N ARG A 21 -4.57 20.26 8.60
CA ARG A 21 -5.25 19.48 7.55
C ARG A 21 -5.44 18.03 7.97
N CYS A 22 -4.43 17.40 8.57
CA CYS A 22 -4.55 16.02 9.09
C CYS A 22 -5.70 15.90 10.09
N GLY A 23 -5.86 16.89 10.98
CA GLY A 23 -6.99 16.92 11.92
C GLY A 23 -8.32 17.17 11.22
N ARG A 24 -8.40 18.18 10.35
CA ARG A 24 -9.65 18.57 9.66
C ARG A 24 -10.16 17.49 8.70
N HIS A 25 -9.27 16.79 8.02
CA HIS A 25 -9.62 15.70 7.10
C HIS A 25 -9.73 14.34 7.80
N ASN A 26 -9.57 14.30 9.14
CA ASN A 26 -9.64 13.07 9.92
C ASN A 26 -8.76 11.93 9.35
N VAL A 27 -7.49 12.25 9.03
CA VAL A 27 -6.56 11.32 8.39
C VAL A 27 -6.42 10.01 9.17
N ALA A 28 -6.39 10.08 10.51
CA ALA A 28 -6.32 8.90 11.37
C ALA A 28 -7.56 7.98 11.21
N MET A 29 -8.76 8.55 11.09
CA MET A 29 -9.97 7.76 10.88
C MET A 29 -10.02 7.16 9.46
N GLN A 30 -9.56 7.90 8.46
CA GLN A 30 -9.48 7.40 7.08
C GLN A 30 -8.47 6.27 6.95
N SER A 31 -7.31 6.38 7.64
CA SER A 31 -6.31 5.32 7.65
C SER A 31 -6.80 4.06 8.37
N ALA A 32 -7.56 4.21 9.47
CA ALA A 32 -8.18 3.09 10.16
C ALA A 32 -9.22 2.38 9.30
N ALA A 33 -10.07 3.14 8.59
CA ALA A 33 -11.03 2.56 7.65
C ALA A 33 -10.34 1.82 6.49
N LEU A 34 -9.26 2.38 5.95
CA LEU A 34 -8.46 1.73 4.91
C LEU A 34 -7.81 0.44 5.42
N ALA A 35 -7.20 0.47 6.60
CA ALA A 35 -6.60 -0.69 7.25
C ALA A 35 -7.61 -1.81 7.49
N PHE A 36 -8.85 -1.45 7.89
CA PHE A 36 -9.95 -2.40 8.01
C PHE A 36 -10.23 -3.13 6.68
N TYR A 37 -10.40 -2.40 5.58
CA TYR A 37 -10.63 -3.04 4.28
C TYR A 37 -9.45 -3.90 3.82
N LEU A 38 -8.21 -3.46 4.07
CA LEU A 38 -7.01 -4.24 3.74
C LEU A 38 -6.92 -5.52 4.57
N LEU A 39 -7.24 -5.47 5.86
CA LEU A 39 -7.26 -6.66 6.71
C LEU A 39 -8.35 -7.64 6.25
N PHE A 40 -9.55 -7.15 6.01
CA PHE A 40 -10.67 -7.98 5.57
C PHE A 40 -10.51 -8.52 4.14
N MET A 41 -9.62 -7.99 3.34
CA MET A 41 -9.25 -8.55 2.04
C MET A 41 -8.50 -9.89 2.20
N ILE A 42 -7.70 -10.05 3.25
CA ILE A 42 -6.80 -11.20 3.42
C ILE A 42 -7.60 -12.51 3.51
N PHE A 43 -8.64 -12.57 4.33
CA PHE A 43 -9.40 -13.79 4.58
C PHE A 43 -10.11 -14.34 3.33
N PRO A 44 -10.95 -13.57 2.60
CA PRO A 44 -11.56 -14.03 1.36
C PRO A 44 -10.55 -14.40 0.29
N PHE A 45 -9.42 -13.68 0.22
CA PHE A 45 -8.36 -14.00 -0.72
C PHE A 45 -7.72 -15.37 -0.40
N LEU A 46 -7.45 -15.66 0.87
CA LEU A 46 -6.96 -16.97 1.29
C LEU A 46 -7.98 -18.07 0.98
N ILE A 47 -9.27 -17.84 1.23
CA ILE A 47 -10.35 -18.77 0.91
C ILE A 47 -10.38 -19.06 -0.60
N PHE A 48 -10.31 -18.01 -1.41
CA PHE A 48 -10.31 -18.14 -2.87
C PHE A 48 -9.11 -18.94 -3.38
N ILE A 49 -7.89 -18.58 -2.93
CA ILE A 49 -6.66 -19.28 -3.33
C ILE A 49 -6.70 -20.74 -2.91
N SER A 50 -7.11 -21.05 -1.68
CA SER A 50 -7.20 -22.43 -1.18
C SER A 50 -8.16 -23.27 -2.01
N ALA A 51 -9.36 -22.72 -2.26
CA ALA A 51 -10.36 -23.43 -3.05
C ALA A 51 -9.91 -23.62 -4.51
N LEU A 52 -9.17 -22.66 -5.07
CA LEU A 52 -8.59 -22.76 -6.41
C LEU A 52 -7.49 -23.83 -6.45
N LEU A 53 -6.62 -23.89 -5.46
CA LEU A 53 -5.56 -24.90 -5.34
C LEU A 53 -6.14 -26.30 -5.23
N GLY A 54 -7.19 -26.45 -4.39
CA GLY A 54 -7.89 -27.73 -4.24
C GLY A 54 -8.61 -28.17 -5.52
N LEU A 55 -9.19 -27.24 -6.29
CA LEU A 55 -9.84 -27.53 -7.55
C LEU A 55 -8.85 -27.92 -8.66
N LEU A 56 -7.67 -27.32 -8.68
CA LEU A 56 -6.62 -27.54 -9.68
C LEU A 56 -5.65 -28.69 -9.29
N ASP A 57 -5.89 -29.34 -8.16
CA ASP A 57 -5.03 -30.41 -7.60
C ASP A 57 -3.54 -30.02 -7.52
N LEU A 58 -3.30 -28.75 -7.19
CA LEU A 58 -1.95 -28.19 -7.11
C LEU A 58 -1.28 -28.55 -5.79
N ASN A 59 0.03 -28.74 -5.85
CA ASN A 59 0.84 -29.12 -4.69
C ASN A 59 0.96 -27.96 -3.68
N ILE A 60 0.15 -27.98 -2.64
CA ILE A 60 0.15 -27.01 -1.55
C ILE A 60 1.46 -27.03 -0.76
N THR A 61 2.08 -28.21 -0.63
CA THR A 61 3.32 -28.36 0.14
C THR A 61 4.44 -27.49 -0.45
N GLY A 62 4.59 -27.46 -1.77
CA GLY A 62 5.58 -26.61 -2.44
C GLY A 62 5.32 -25.12 -2.25
N MET A 63 4.06 -24.70 -2.27
CA MET A 63 3.68 -23.31 -2.00
C MET A 63 3.91 -22.91 -0.55
N MET A 64 3.58 -23.78 0.39
CA MET A 64 3.80 -23.53 1.83
C MET A 64 5.27 -23.45 2.18
N THR A 65 6.13 -24.24 1.52
CA THR A 65 7.60 -24.14 1.72
C THR A 65 8.11 -22.76 1.34
N VAL A 66 7.58 -22.16 0.28
CA VAL A 66 7.96 -20.79 -0.14
C VAL A 66 7.39 -19.75 0.83
N LEU A 67 6.13 -19.89 1.26
CA LEU A 67 5.49 -18.94 2.16
C LEU A 67 6.14 -18.95 3.57
N SER A 68 6.53 -20.12 4.09
CA SER A 68 7.14 -20.24 5.41
C SER A 68 8.48 -19.51 5.53
N ASP A 69 9.17 -19.25 4.42
CA ASP A 69 10.40 -18.46 4.41
C ASP A 69 10.17 -16.96 4.72
N PHE A 70 8.92 -16.48 4.61
CA PHE A 70 8.55 -15.06 4.76
C PHE A 70 7.64 -14.77 5.95
N LEU A 71 7.08 -15.79 6.55
CA LEU A 71 6.08 -15.66 7.62
C LEU A 71 6.67 -16.12 8.96
N PRO A 72 6.27 -15.50 10.08
CA PRO A 72 6.50 -16.08 11.38
C PRO A 72 5.96 -17.50 11.46
N GLU A 73 6.65 -18.38 12.20
CA GLU A 73 6.34 -19.83 12.27
C GLU A 73 4.87 -20.08 12.66
N GLU A 74 4.36 -19.29 13.62
CA GLU A 74 2.97 -19.40 14.08
C GLU A 74 1.95 -19.08 12.98
N VAL A 75 2.27 -18.12 12.11
CA VAL A 75 1.41 -17.75 10.97
C VAL A 75 1.50 -18.79 9.87
N ALA A 76 2.69 -19.31 9.59
CA ALA A 76 2.91 -20.36 8.61
C ALA A 76 2.15 -21.65 8.99
N ASP A 77 2.15 -22.04 10.27
CA ASP A 77 1.43 -23.21 10.76
C ASP A 77 -0.09 -23.04 10.70
N LEU A 78 -0.60 -21.86 11.05
CA LEU A 78 -2.03 -21.54 10.89
C LEU A 78 -2.47 -21.62 9.43
N LEU A 79 -1.66 -21.09 8.51
CA LEU A 79 -1.95 -21.16 7.08
C LEU A 79 -1.87 -22.60 6.57
N ARG A 80 -0.87 -23.39 7.00
CA ARG A 80 -0.74 -24.80 6.63
C ARG A 80 -1.97 -25.59 7.06
N MET A 81 -2.38 -25.45 8.32
CA MET A 81 -3.57 -26.10 8.87
C MET A 81 -4.84 -25.70 8.08
N TYR A 82 -4.97 -24.41 7.79
CA TYR A 82 -6.10 -23.86 7.03
C TYR A 82 -6.13 -24.40 5.58
N PHE A 83 -5.00 -24.35 4.86
CA PHE A 83 -4.91 -24.83 3.48
C PHE A 83 -5.20 -26.33 3.38
N THR A 84 -4.64 -27.14 4.29
CA THR A 84 -4.91 -28.59 4.35
C THR A 84 -6.41 -28.84 4.55
N TYR A 85 -7.02 -28.17 5.55
CA TYR A 85 -8.45 -28.32 5.80
C TYR A 85 -9.34 -27.99 4.60
N VAL A 86 -9.08 -26.86 3.91
CA VAL A 86 -9.90 -26.42 2.77
C VAL A 86 -9.69 -27.30 1.56
N THR A 87 -8.49 -27.84 1.36
CA THR A 87 -8.19 -28.74 0.23
C THR A 87 -8.82 -30.10 0.43
N ASP A 88 -8.80 -30.61 1.64
CA ASP A 88 -9.43 -31.89 1.98
C ASP A 88 -10.98 -31.79 1.95
N ASN A 89 -11.52 -30.58 2.05
CA ASN A 89 -12.96 -30.30 2.05
C ASN A 89 -13.33 -29.24 1.00
N PRO A 90 -13.21 -29.53 -0.30
CA PRO A 90 -13.49 -28.56 -1.35
C PRO A 90 -14.97 -28.15 -1.35
N SER A 91 -15.23 -26.85 -1.25
CA SER A 91 -16.58 -26.28 -1.25
C SER A 91 -16.72 -25.23 -2.36
N PRO A 92 -17.49 -25.51 -3.43
CA PRO A 92 -17.77 -24.53 -4.46
C PRO A 92 -18.39 -23.23 -3.94
N GLN A 93 -19.19 -23.34 -2.88
CA GLN A 93 -19.82 -22.16 -2.23
C GLN A 93 -18.76 -21.26 -1.58
N LEU A 94 -17.80 -21.84 -0.87
CA LEU A 94 -16.68 -21.09 -0.29
C LEU A 94 -15.78 -20.47 -1.35
N MET A 95 -15.58 -21.15 -2.49
CA MET A 95 -14.82 -20.62 -3.61
C MET A 95 -15.50 -19.37 -4.21
N VAL A 96 -16.81 -19.43 -4.47
CA VAL A 96 -17.58 -18.28 -4.99
C VAL A 96 -17.57 -17.14 -3.97
N PHE A 97 -17.78 -17.43 -2.69
CA PHE A 97 -17.68 -16.45 -1.61
C PHE A 97 -16.30 -15.79 -1.59
N GLY A 98 -15.24 -16.58 -1.56
CA GLY A 98 -13.86 -16.11 -1.58
C GLY A 98 -13.58 -15.25 -2.82
N LEU A 99 -13.99 -15.66 -4.01
CA LEU A 99 -13.83 -14.90 -5.25
C LEU A 99 -14.52 -13.53 -5.17
N VAL A 100 -15.79 -13.49 -4.80
CA VAL A 100 -16.57 -12.25 -4.75
C VAL A 100 -15.95 -11.26 -3.75
N PHE A 101 -15.64 -11.71 -2.54
CA PHE A 101 -15.10 -10.84 -1.50
C PHE A 101 -13.61 -10.50 -1.69
N SER A 102 -12.83 -11.36 -2.36
CA SER A 102 -11.45 -11.03 -2.75
C SER A 102 -11.35 -9.92 -3.80
N ILE A 103 -12.44 -9.65 -4.53
CA ILE A 103 -12.55 -8.49 -5.42
C ILE A 103 -13.18 -7.30 -4.69
N TYR A 104 -14.24 -7.53 -3.90
CA TYR A 104 -14.99 -6.48 -3.23
C TYR A 104 -14.13 -5.67 -2.24
N PHE A 105 -13.39 -6.32 -1.33
CA PHE A 105 -12.60 -5.62 -0.32
C PHE A 105 -11.44 -4.78 -0.90
N PRO A 106 -10.63 -5.27 -1.85
CA PRO A 106 -9.63 -4.44 -2.52
C PRO A 106 -10.24 -3.22 -3.22
N MET A 107 -11.38 -3.38 -3.88
CA MET A 107 -12.09 -2.26 -4.49
C MET A 107 -12.55 -1.23 -3.45
N ARG A 108 -13.04 -1.68 -2.28
CA ARG A 108 -13.42 -0.79 -1.17
C ARG A 108 -12.20 -0.07 -0.58
N ALA A 109 -11.08 -0.78 -0.40
CA ALA A 109 -9.82 -0.20 0.04
C ALA A 109 -9.34 0.87 -0.94
N THR A 110 -9.28 0.55 -2.22
CA THR A 110 -8.89 1.47 -3.29
C THR A 110 -9.79 2.71 -3.34
N ASN A 111 -11.10 2.52 -3.27
CA ASN A 111 -12.05 3.64 -3.28
C ASN A 111 -11.90 4.53 -2.03
N SER A 112 -11.66 3.95 -0.86
CA SER A 112 -11.36 4.68 0.38
C SER A 112 -10.10 5.53 0.24
N LEU A 113 -9.02 4.94 -0.29
CA LEU A 113 -7.76 5.65 -0.51
C LEU A 113 -7.90 6.77 -1.56
N MET A 114 -8.59 6.50 -2.67
CA MET A 114 -8.87 7.54 -3.68
C MET A 114 -9.71 8.69 -3.11
N ALA A 115 -10.69 8.40 -2.25
CA ALA A 115 -11.48 9.44 -1.58
C ALA A 115 -10.61 10.30 -0.65
N ALA A 116 -9.69 9.68 0.11
CA ALA A 116 -8.73 10.39 0.94
C ALA A 116 -7.81 11.31 0.11
N VAL A 117 -7.28 10.80 -1.00
CA VAL A 117 -6.47 11.60 -1.95
C VAL A 117 -7.29 12.77 -2.50
N ARG A 118 -8.52 12.56 -2.94
CA ARG A 118 -9.40 13.64 -3.43
C ARG A 118 -9.63 14.72 -2.38
N THR A 119 -9.86 14.32 -1.13
CA THR A 119 -10.00 15.25 -0.01
C THR A 119 -8.73 16.08 0.19
N ALA A 120 -7.56 15.45 0.15
CA ALA A 120 -6.26 16.11 0.27
C ALA A 120 -6.01 17.16 -0.83
N TYR A 121 -6.48 16.90 -2.05
CA TYR A 121 -6.36 17.84 -3.18
C TYR A 121 -7.54 18.81 -3.28
N HIS A 122 -8.46 18.86 -2.30
CA HIS A 122 -9.67 19.67 -2.30
C HIS A 122 -10.57 19.45 -3.53
N LEU A 123 -10.62 18.24 -4.01
CA LEU A 123 -11.50 17.85 -5.10
C LEU A 123 -12.88 17.47 -4.55
N GLY A 124 -13.92 17.87 -5.26
CA GLY A 124 -15.29 17.46 -4.94
C GLY A 124 -15.53 15.95 -5.17
N PRO A 125 -16.76 15.48 -4.96
CA PRO A 125 -17.14 14.10 -5.25
C PRO A 125 -16.83 13.76 -6.71
N PRO A 126 -16.52 12.48 -7.03
CA PRO A 126 -16.16 12.09 -8.38
C PRO A 126 -17.30 12.36 -9.37
N LYS A 127 -16.92 12.86 -10.54
CA LYS A 127 -17.85 13.13 -11.64
C LYS A 127 -18.13 11.83 -12.40
N GLY A 128 -19.35 11.33 -12.31
CA GLY A 128 -19.80 10.14 -13.03
C GLY A 128 -19.51 8.82 -12.29
N PHE A 129 -20.55 8.08 -12.00
CA PHE A 129 -20.51 6.80 -11.31
C PHE A 129 -19.68 5.76 -12.06
N ILE A 130 -19.94 5.58 -13.35
CA ILE A 130 -19.26 4.57 -14.20
C ILE A 130 -17.76 4.89 -14.30
N THR A 131 -17.41 6.16 -14.53
CA THR A 131 -16.00 6.59 -14.63
C THR A 131 -15.24 6.32 -13.34
N GLN A 132 -15.87 6.55 -12.19
CA GLN A 132 -15.27 6.25 -10.89
C GLN A 132 -15.05 4.75 -10.71
N TRP A 133 -16.02 3.93 -11.07
CA TRP A 133 -15.90 2.47 -10.99
C TRP A 133 -14.76 1.94 -11.85
N ILE A 134 -14.63 2.43 -13.08
CA ILE A 134 -13.53 2.06 -13.98
C ILE A 134 -12.17 2.46 -13.38
N LYS A 135 -12.05 3.68 -12.83
CA LYS A 135 -10.82 4.14 -12.18
C LYS A 135 -10.45 3.26 -10.97
N VAL A 136 -11.43 2.95 -10.12
CA VAL A 136 -11.23 2.09 -8.94
C VAL A 136 -10.79 0.70 -9.37
N LEU A 137 -11.45 0.11 -10.36
CA LEU A 137 -11.10 -1.22 -10.89
C LEU A 137 -9.68 -1.22 -11.47
N LEU A 138 -9.37 -0.27 -12.36
CA LEU A 138 -8.06 -0.14 -12.98
C LEU A 138 -6.95 -0.02 -11.93
N TYR A 139 -7.16 0.82 -10.93
CA TYR A 139 -6.19 0.99 -9.87
C TYR A 139 -6.08 -0.23 -8.96
N THR A 140 -7.19 -0.90 -8.66
CA THR A 140 -7.18 -2.16 -7.87
C THR A 140 -6.34 -3.23 -8.57
N VAL A 141 -6.50 -3.38 -9.89
CA VAL A 141 -5.68 -4.29 -10.70
C VAL A 141 -4.20 -3.85 -10.66
N THR A 142 -3.93 -2.56 -10.81
CA THR A 142 -2.56 -2.00 -10.70
C THR A 142 -1.93 -2.31 -9.35
N LEU A 143 -2.66 -2.16 -8.24
CA LEU A 143 -2.19 -2.52 -6.90
C LEU A 143 -1.86 -4.01 -6.78
N ILE A 144 -2.77 -4.87 -7.20
CA ILE A 144 -2.56 -6.32 -7.15
C ILE A 144 -1.33 -6.72 -7.95
N VAL A 145 -1.21 -6.21 -9.18
CA VAL A 145 -0.04 -6.46 -10.04
C VAL A 145 1.24 -5.92 -9.41
N THR A 146 1.21 -4.73 -8.81
CA THR A 146 2.37 -4.15 -8.13
C THR A 146 2.83 -4.99 -6.95
N ILE A 147 1.89 -5.43 -6.10
CA ILE A 147 2.21 -6.30 -4.96
C ILE A 147 2.77 -7.62 -5.45
N ALA A 148 2.12 -8.27 -6.42
CA ALA A 148 2.57 -9.53 -7.00
C ALA A 148 3.97 -9.41 -7.63
N LEU A 149 4.22 -8.35 -8.41
CA LEU A 149 5.52 -8.05 -9.01
C LEU A 149 6.59 -7.82 -7.94
N THR A 150 6.31 -6.99 -6.94
CA THR A 150 7.27 -6.68 -5.88
C THR A 150 7.63 -7.93 -5.08
N LEU A 151 6.64 -8.73 -4.70
CA LEU A 151 6.88 -10.01 -4.01
C LEU A 151 7.65 -10.99 -4.89
N SER A 152 7.29 -11.11 -6.17
CA SER A 152 7.99 -11.98 -7.12
C SER A 152 9.44 -11.56 -7.32
N LEU A 153 9.71 -10.26 -7.46
CA LEU A 153 11.08 -9.72 -7.58
C LEU A 153 11.92 -10.03 -6.35
N MET A 154 11.33 -9.92 -5.16
CA MET A 154 12.01 -10.19 -3.89
C MET A 154 12.28 -11.68 -3.68
N THR A 155 11.31 -12.54 -4.04
CA THR A 155 11.34 -13.98 -3.74
C THR A 155 12.05 -14.81 -4.80
N PHE A 156 11.66 -14.61 -6.07
CA PHE A 156 12.12 -15.47 -7.17
C PHE A 156 13.31 -14.88 -7.91
N GLY A 157 13.53 -13.57 -7.78
CA GLY A 157 14.55 -12.87 -8.55
C GLY A 157 15.95 -13.45 -8.37
N GLU A 158 16.32 -13.86 -7.17
CA GLU A 158 17.64 -14.45 -6.88
C GLU A 158 17.73 -15.89 -7.38
N ARG A 159 16.76 -16.74 -7.05
CA ARG A 159 16.74 -18.15 -7.48
C ARG A 159 16.63 -18.28 -9.00
N ALA A 160 15.73 -17.52 -9.62
CA ALA A 160 15.55 -17.52 -11.08
C ALA A 160 16.82 -17.05 -11.80
N LEU A 161 17.52 -16.07 -11.24
CA LEU A 161 18.73 -15.57 -11.84
C LEU A 161 19.90 -16.56 -11.73
N TRP A 162 20.12 -17.16 -10.55
CA TRP A 162 21.13 -18.21 -10.39
C TRP A 162 20.88 -19.38 -11.33
N TYR A 163 19.63 -19.83 -11.46
CA TYR A 163 19.24 -20.85 -12.43
C TYR A 163 19.56 -20.41 -13.87
N THR A 164 19.27 -19.14 -14.20
CA THR A 164 19.52 -18.60 -15.55
C THR A 164 21.01 -18.43 -15.82
N VAL A 165 21.78 -17.91 -14.85
CA VAL A 165 23.24 -17.76 -14.95
C VAL A 165 23.92 -19.11 -15.16
N GLU A 166 23.53 -20.13 -14.40
CA GLU A 166 24.08 -21.48 -14.49
C GLU A 166 23.68 -22.16 -15.80
N HIS A 167 22.39 -22.07 -16.19
CA HIS A 167 21.90 -22.76 -17.39
C HIS A 167 22.39 -22.14 -18.69
N PHE A 168 22.47 -20.80 -18.75
CA PHE A 168 22.93 -20.05 -19.94
C PHE A 168 24.40 -19.66 -19.89
N ARG A 169 25.16 -20.09 -18.86
CA ARG A 169 26.57 -19.73 -18.65
C ARG A 169 26.81 -18.23 -18.72
N LEU A 170 25.91 -17.44 -18.14
CA LEU A 170 26.08 -15.99 -18.11
C LEU A 170 27.16 -15.58 -17.09
N PRO A 171 27.80 -14.42 -17.26
CA PRO A 171 28.75 -13.91 -16.28
C PRO A 171 28.12 -13.70 -14.89
N GLU A 172 28.81 -14.15 -13.84
CA GLU A 172 28.34 -14.06 -12.43
C GLU A 172 28.04 -12.63 -12.00
N PHE A 173 28.69 -11.63 -12.58
CA PHE A 173 28.42 -10.22 -12.24
C PHE A 173 26.95 -9.81 -12.48
N LEU A 174 26.20 -10.51 -13.35
CA LEU A 174 24.80 -10.27 -13.59
C LEU A 174 23.94 -10.67 -12.38
N ALA A 175 24.35 -11.72 -11.66
CA ALA A 175 23.72 -12.12 -10.41
C ALA A 175 23.91 -11.06 -9.32
N ASP A 176 25.16 -10.57 -9.16
CA ASP A 176 25.48 -9.53 -8.18
C ASP A 176 24.78 -8.21 -8.51
N LEU A 177 24.72 -7.86 -9.79
CA LEU A 177 24.01 -6.68 -10.27
C LEU A 177 22.50 -6.76 -9.92
N TRP A 178 21.89 -7.93 -10.10
CA TRP A 178 20.47 -8.11 -9.76
C TRP A 178 20.22 -8.01 -8.25
N VAL A 179 21.07 -8.63 -7.43
CA VAL A 179 20.97 -8.52 -5.97
C VAL A 179 20.94 -7.05 -5.53
N THR A 180 21.74 -6.21 -6.21
CA THR A 180 21.78 -4.77 -5.94
C THR A 180 20.58 -4.02 -6.52
N LEU A 181 20.15 -4.37 -7.74
CA LEU A 181 19.07 -3.66 -8.46
C LEU A 181 17.67 -4.01 -8.01
N ARG A 182 17.42 -5.18 -7.42
CA ARG A 182 16.08 -5.61 -7.01
C ARG A 182 15.37 -4.60 -6.10
N PHE A 183 16.10 -3.97 -5.15
CA PHE A 183 15.51 -2.97 -4.24
C PHE A 183 15.17 -1.65 -4.95
N PRO A 184 16.06 -1.02 -5.74
CA PRO A 184 15.70 0.12 -6.57
C PRO A 184 14.55 -0.15 -7.53
N VAL A 185 14.52 -1.33 -8.17
CA VAL A 185 13.43 -1.71 -9.10
C VAL A 185 12.11 -1.83 -8.36
N ALA A 186 12.07 -2.53 -7.22
CA ALA A 186 10.87 -2.63 -6.40
C ALA A 186 10.40 -1.25 -5.90
N GLY A 187 11.34 -0.38 -5.52
CA GLY A 187 11.05 1.01 -5.15
C GLY A 187 10.47 1.81 -6.31
N ALA A 188 11.00 1.64 -7.53
CA ALA A 188 10.49 2.32 -8.73
C ALA A 188 9.08 1.82 -9.11
N VAL A 189 8.82 0.51 -9.00
CA VAL A 189 7.50 -0.08 -9.25
C VAL A 189 6.49 0.45 -8.22
N SER A 190 6.85 0.49 -6.94
CA SER A 190 6.01 1.04 -5.88
C SER A 190 5.77 2.55 -6.05
N PHE A 191 6.80 3.29 -6.47
CA PHE A 191 6.68 4.70 -6.81
C PHE A 191 5.68 4.93 -7.94
N LEU A 192 5.81 4.16 -9.02
CA LEU A 192 4.91 4.26 -10.18
C LEU A 192 3.47 3.94 -9.80
N ALA A 193 3.24 2.88 -9.01
CA ALA A 193 1.90 2.52 -8.56
C ALA A 193 1.27 3.62 -7.71
N LEU A 194 2.01 4.17 -6.74
CA LEU A 194 1.51 5.23 -5.88
C LEU A 194 1.32 6.56 -6.66
N PHE A 195 2.21 6.84 -7.62
CA PHE A 195 2.06 7.95 -8.54
C PHE A 195 0.77 7.84 -9.35
N LEU A 196 0.51 6.66 -9.93
CA LEU A 196 -0.72 6.39 -10.69
C LEU A 196 -1.96 6.53 -9.81
N LEU A 197 -1.91 6.08 -8.55
CA LEU A 197 -3.01 6.28 -7.61
C LEU A 197 -3.34 7.76 -7.46
N TYR A 198 -2.34 8.59 -7.13
CA TYR A 198 -2.57 10.01 -6.90
C TYR A 198 -3.01 10.72 -8.18
N ALA A 199 -2.53 10.28 -9.34
CA ALA A 199 -2.95 10.83 -10.63
C ALA A 199 -4.39 10.43 -11.00
N LEU A 200 -4.75 9.14 -10.86
CA LEU A 200 -6.08 8.64 -11.20
C LEU A 200 -7.19 9.13 -10.25
N ALA A 201 -6.83 9.42 -9.00
CA ALA A 201 -7.78 10.00 -8.04
C ALA A 201 -8.25 11.40 -8.45
N GLN A 202 -7.52 12.07 -9.33
CA GLN A 202 -7.81 13.43 -9.79
C GLN A 202 -8.65 13.42 -11.08
N ASP A 203 -9.40 14.50 -11.30
CA ASP A 203 -10.24 14.63 -12.51
C ASP A 203 -9.47 15.24 -13.69
N THR A 204 -8.34 15.90 -13.41
CA THR A 204 -7.45 16.54 -14.38
C THR A 204 -6.02 16.10 -14.18
N ILE A 205 -5.28 15.97 -15.27
CA ILE A 205 -3.85 15.62 -15.23
C ILE A 205 -3.09 16.76 -14.56
N GLN A 206 -2.51 16.48 -13.41
CA GLN A 206 -1.66 17.42 -12.68
C GLN A 206 -0.20 17.28 -13.14
N PRO A 207 0.58 18.36 -13.12
CA PRO A 207 2.00 18.27 -13.42
C PRO A 207 2.75 17.42 -12.38
N LEU A 208 3.78 16.71 -12.82
CA LEU A 208 4.61 15.82 -11.98
C LEU A 208 5.07 16.47 -10.68
N LYS A 209 5.44 17.75 -10.74
CA LYS A 209 5.86 18.57 -9.58
C LYS A 209 4.81 18.68 -8.46
N ASN A 210 3.55 18.38 -8.74
CA ASN A 210 2.46 18.41 -7.76
C ASN A 210 2.15 17.04 -7.18
N ILE A 211 2.66 15.97 -7.77
CA ILE A 211 2.39 14.57 -7.35
C ILE A 211 3.63 13.94 -6.73
N CYS A 212 4.79 14.06 -7.39
CA CYS A 212 6.02 13.38 -6.98
C CYS A 212 6.48 13.65 -5.53
N PRO A 213 6.42 14.90 -5.00
CA PRO A 213 6.90 15.14 -3.64
C PRO A 213 6.18 14.28 -2.58
N GLY A 214 4.86 14.17 -2.67
CA GLY A 214 4.07 13.36 -1.75
C GLY A 214 4.29 11.86 -1.94
N VAL A 215 4.49 11.40 -3.19
CA VAL A 215 4.82 9.99 -3.46
C VAL A 215 6.16 9.63 -2.81
N LEU A 216 7.19 10.44 -3.00
CA LEU A 216 8.50 10.22 -2.39
C LEU A 216 8.42 10.25 -0.86
N PHE A 217 7.69 11.21 -0.32
CA PHE A 217 7.46 11.30 1.12
C PHE A 217 6.73 10.07 1.66
N SER A 218 5.66 9.61 0.99
CA SER A 218 4.93 8.41 1.41
C SER A 218 5.83 7.18 1.44
N LEU A 219 6.64 6.97 0.39
CA LEU A 219 7.55 5.83 0.34
C LEU A 219 8.62 5.91 1.43
N ALA A 220 9.25 7.07 1.60
CA ALA A 220 10.26 7.27 2.64
C ALA A 220 9.67 7.08 4.05
N ALA A 221 8.50 7.66 4.31
CA ALA A 221 7.80 7.50 5.57
C ALA A 221 7.37 6.04 5.81
N TRP A 222 6.86 5.37 4.78
CA TRP A 222 6.48 3.96 4.86
C TRP A 222 7.68 3.06 5.19
N MET A 223 8.83 3.29 4.54
CA MET A 223 10.07 2.55 4.85
C MET A 223 10.52 2.80 6.29
N ALA A 224 10.53 4.07 6.74
CA ALA A 224 10.93 4.42 8.10
C ALA A 224 9.98 3.79 9.15
N PHE A 225 8.68 3.87 8.95
CA PHE A 225 7.70 3.27 9.86
C PHE A 225 7.73 1.74 9.81
N SER A 226 7.94 1.12 8.65
CA SER A 226 8.07 -0.34 8.54
C SER A 226 9.32 -0.83 9.26
N TRP A 227 10.43 -0.10 9.16
CA TRP A 227 11.64 -0.42 9.90
C TRP A 227 11.44 -0.28 11.43
N LEU A 228 10.86 0.82 11.87
CA LEU A 228 10.57 1.06 13.29
C LEU A 228 9.59 0.02 13.84
N TYR A 229 8.60 -0.33 13.05
CA TYR A 229 7.61 -1.34 13.40
C TYR A 229 8.22 -2.74 13.49
N SER A 230 9.09 -3.13 12.56
CA SER A 230 9.84 -4.38 12.61
C SER A 230 10.72 -4.46 13.88
N TYR A 231 11.39 -3.35 14.21
CA TYR A 231 12.16 -3.27 15.47
C TYR A 231 11.25 -3.46 16.69
N TYR A 232 10.11 -2.78 16.72
CA TYR A 232 9.12 -2.94 17.80
C TYR A 232 8.60 -4.37 17.90
N ALA A 233 8.15 -4.95 16.79
CA ALA A 233 7.59 -6.31 16.76
C ALA A 233 8.60 -7.34 17.27
N ASN A 234 9.87 -7.23 16.89
CA ASN A 234 10.93 -8.15 17.31
C ASN A 234 11.29 -8.05 18.81
N HIS A 235 11.16 -6.87 19.42
CA HIS A 235 11.52 -6.67 20.82
C HIS A 235 10.35 -6.86 21.78
N PHE A 236 9.11 -6.71 21.31
CA PHE A 236 7.90 -6.81 22.11
C PHE A 236 7.05 -8.07 21.79
N SER A 237 7.65 -9.07 21.15
CA SER A 237 6.99 -10.29 20.64
C SER A 237 6.34 -11.19 21.72
N HIS A 238 6.37 -10.83 22.98
CA HIS A 238 5.65 -11.53 24.05
C HIS A 238 4.12 -11.43 23.96
N TYR A 239 3.60 -10.68 22.98
CA TYR A 239 2.16 -10.58 22.69
C TYR A 239 1.54 -11.94 22.30
N SER A 240 2.30 -12.82 21.62
CA SER A 240 1.82 -14.14 21.24
C SER A 240 1.54 -15.03 22.46
N VAL A 241 2.30 -14.86 23.55
CA VAL A 241 2.10 -15.62 24.80
C VAL A 241 0.80 -15.21 25.52
N LEU A 242 0.42 -13.92 25.43
CA LEU A 242 -0.76 -13.38 26.12
C LEU A 242 -2.05 -13.49 25.29
N TYR A 243 -1.96 -13.31 23.95
CA TYR A 243 -3.11 -13.18 23.07
C TYR A 243 -3.19 -14.27 21.99
N GLY A 244 -2.23 -15.20 21.92
CA GLY A 244 -2.20 -16.26 20.92
C GLY A 244 -2.30 -15.72 19.48
N SER A 245 -3.09 -16.37 18.64
CA SER A 245 -3.31 -15.99 17.24
C SER A 245 -3.94 -14.60 17.04
N ILE A 246 -4.68 -14.09 18.04
CA ILE A 246 -5.28 -12.75 18.00
C ILE A 246 -4.17 -11.68 18.01
N GLY A 247 -3.07 -11.94 18.71
CA GLY A 247 -1.90 -11.06 18.72
C GLY A 247 -1.35 -10.79 17.33
N ALA A 248 -1.24 -11.82 16.48
CA ALA A 248 -0.78 -11.67 15.10
C ALA A 248 -1.70 -10.77 14.26
N VAL A 249 -3.02 -10.91 14.42
CA VAL A 249 -4.01 -10.06 13.73
C VAL A 249 -3.88 -8.59 14.16
N ILE A 250 -3.69 -8.34 15.47
CA ILE A 250 -3.49 -6.98 16.00
C ILE A 250 -2.21 -6.36 15.42
N VAL A 251 -1.12 -7.13 15.40
CA VAL A 251 0.17 -6.72 14.84
C VAL A 251 0.01 -6.33 13.37
N VAL A 252 -0.61 -7.16 12.56
CA VAL A 252 -0.89 -6.86 11.14
C VAL A 252 -1.78 -5.64 10.98
N LEU A 253 -2.84 -5.50 11.79
CA LEU A 253 -3.75 -4.36 11.73
C LEU A 253 -3.04 -3.03 12.02
N ILE A 254 -2.16 -3.00 13.03
CA ILE A 254 -1.37 -1.81 13.36
C ILE A 254 -0.44 -1.46 12.17
N TRP A 255 0.24 -2.43 11.59
CA TRP A 255 1.10 -2.21 10.43
C TRP A 255 0.33 -1.71 9.22
N LEU A 256 -0.84 -2.28 8.92
CA LEU A 256 -1.73 -1.82 7.84
C LEU A 256 -2.23 -0.39 8.10
N ASN A 257 -2.55 -0.05 9.36
CA ASN A 257 -2.98 1.30 9.72
C ASN A 257 -1.85 2.32 9.53
N LEU A 258 -0.63 2.03 9.97
CA LEU A 258 0.55 2.88 9.75
C LEU A 258 0.85 3.03 8.26
N SER A 259 0.76 1.96 7.49
CA SER A 259 0.92 1.99 6.04
C SER A 259 -0.12 2.88 5.37
N ALA A 260 -1.39 2.71 5.69
CA ALA A 260 -2.48 3.53 5.20
C ALA A 260 -2.28 5.02 5.57
N PHE A 261 -1.86 5.28 6.81
CA PHE A 261 -1.60 6.62 7.30
C PHE A 261 -0.50 7.34 6.49
N THR A 262 0.62 6.67 6.21
CA THR A 262 1.71 7.24 5.40
C THR A 262 1.28 7.57 3.97
N LEU A 263 0.44 6.71 3.35
CA LEU A 263 -0.09 6.96 2.02
C LEU A 263 -0.99 8.20 1.99
N ILE A 264 -1.87 8.36 2.98
CA ILE A 264 -2.76 9.53 3.05
C ILE A 264 -1.96 10.80 3.38
N LEU A 265 -0.96 10.71 4.27
CA LEU A 265 -0.08 11.84 4.59
C LEU A 265 0.66 12.39 3.37
N GLY A 266 1.13 11.54 2.47
CA GLY A 266 1.78 12.02 1.24
C GLY A 266 0.84 12.77 0.32
N ALA A 267 -0.43 12.34 0.22
CA ALA A 267 -1.44 13.10 -0.52
C ALA A 267 -1.70 14.46 0.15
N GLU A 268 -1.82 14.52 1.47
CA GLU A 268 -1.98 15.77 2.22
C GLU A 268 -0.78 16.71 2.03
N MET A 269 0.44 16.16 2.04
CA MET A 269 1.65 16.93 1.75
C MET A 269 1.58 17.59 0.37
N ASN A 270 1.18 16.87 -0.67
CA ASN A 270 0.99 17.45 -2.00
C ASN A 270 -0.06 18.56 -1.98
N GLY A 271 -1.19 18.33 -1.32
CA GLY A 271 -2.24 19.34 -1.16
C GLY A 271 -1.75 20.62 -0.47
N VAL A 272 -0.94 20.50 0.59
CA VAL A 272 -0.32 21.65 1.29
C VAL A 272 0.64 22.37 0.37
N LEU A 273 1.51 21.65 -0.35
CA LEU A 273 2.47 22.27 -1.27
C LEU A 273 1.79 23.03 -2.41
N ILE A 274 0.70 22.50 -2.96
CA ILE A 274 -0.10 23.17 -4.00
C ILE A 274 -0.73 24.45 -3.44
N SER A 275 -1.34 24.38 -2.25
CA SER A 275 -1.93 25.53 -1.58
C SER A 275 -0.89 26.65 -1.35
N MET A 276 0.27 26.30 -0.78
CA MET A 276 1.35 27.25 -0.53
C MET A 276 1.93 27.89 -1.80
N ARG A 277 1.90 27.16 -2.94
CA ARG A 277 2.32 27.72 -4.24
C ARG A 277 1.29 28.72 -4.77
N LYS A 278 0.00 28.39 -4.63
CA LYS A 278 -1.09 29.27 -5.06
C LYS A 278 -1.06 30.59 -4.29
N ASP A 279 -0.97 30.53 -2.96
CA ASP A 279 -0.87 31.73 -2.11
C ASP A 279 0.29 32.66 -2.53
N ARG A 280 1.45 32.07 -2.86
CA ARG A 280 2.62 32.86 -3.33
C ARG A 280 2.35 33.55 -4.66
N LEU A 281 1.70 32.88 -5.60
CA LEU A 281 1.39 33.47 -6.90
C LEU A 281 0.42 34.62 -6.74
N GLU A 282 -0.60 34.51 -5.92
CA GLU A 282 -1.56 35.57 -5.62
C GLU A 282 -0.89 36.77 -4.93
N GLN A 283 0.04 36.53 -3.98
CA GLN A 283 0.80 37.60 -3.36
C GLN A 283 1.68 38.37 -4.37
N ASN A 284 2.33 37.68 -5.30
CA ASN A 284 3.16 38.29 -6.32
C ASN A 284 2.35 39.10 -7.36
N VAL A 285 1.12 38.70 -7.66
CA VAL A 285 0.22 39.40 -8.57
C VAL A 285 -0.32 40.70 -7.94
N ASN A 286 -0.59 40.62 -6.62
CA ASN A 286 -1.15 41.74 -5.86
C ASN A 286 -0.07 42.71 -5.28
N ALA A 287 1.23 42.39 -5.47
CA ALA A 287 2.30 43.30 -5.10
C ALA A 287 2.27 44.54 -5.99
N PRO A 288 2.29 45.77 -5.44
CA PRO A 288 2.33 46.97 -6.23
C PRO A 288 3.58 46.97 -7.12
N LYS A 289 3.38 47.11 -8.43
CA LYS A 289 4.49 47.30 -9.37
C LYS A 289 5.11 48.67 -9.06
N THR A 290 6.19 48.67 -8.31
CA THR A 290 7.05 49.86 -8.06
C THR A 290 7.86 50.15 -9.31
#